data_3ddfe08b0bc3bb305e2bc3f9d86a818c
#
_entry.id   3ddfe08b0bc3bb305e2bc3f9d86a818c
#
_cell.length_a   1.000
_cell.length_b   1.000
_cell.length_c   1.000
_cell.angle_alpha   90.00
_cell.angle_beta   90.00
_cell.angle_gamma   90.00
#
_symmetry.space_group_name_H-M   'P 1'
#
loop_
_entity.id
_entity.type
_entity.pdbx_description
1 polymer ?
#
loop_
_entity_poly.entity_id
_entity_poly.type
_entity_poly.pdbx_seq_one_letter_code
_entity_poly.pdbx_strand_id
1 'polypeptide(L)'
;MIVPRYYEDLEILHDNTMPARAYYIPASKKMDDLIEHRETSDRFQLLDKNWKFQYFESIYDVKDRFFETGYDTSGFEDLDVLHAWQLFGHDVPQYTNIRYPFPFDPPYVPQDIPCGAYVEIFTYHTDEQAPMAYLNFEGVDSCFYVWLNGRYLGYSQVSHMTSEFDVTDFLKEGENTLAVLVLKWCDGSYLEDQDKFRMSGIFRDVYLLKRPEHVVWDYHVTTELGADHADVTVAFYFNSPVDAEVVIKNREGARIAQGEISEDGTLDFEICHPVLWNTENPYLYTLIIRTKAETIVDHIGLRQIEVRDKCVYFNGQKIKFRGVNRHDSDPITGFTISVEQIRQDLMLMKQHNFNAIRSSHYPNAPFFYQMCDKYGFMVIDEADIEAHGPVMLYRKVDTDENRFDRWNEQIADDPMWETSIVDRVQLMVQRDKNRPSIVMWSMGNESAYGCNFEQALAWTKVFDPSRLTQYESARYRKSGKTYEYGNIDLYSRMYPSLDEIREYLQKDSSKPFLLVEYCHSMGNGPGDFEDYFQIIQKFDRMCGGFVWEWCDHAVAHGKTENGKTIYYYGGDHGEEIHDGNFCMDGLVYPD
;
A
#
# COMPACT_ATOMS: atom_id res chain seq x y z
N MET A 1 -1.66 11.68 30.46
CA MET A 1 -1.77 11.15 29.11
C MET A 1 -3.24 10.97 28.79
N ILE A 2 -3.68 11.42 27.62
CA ILE A 2 -5.11 11.42 27.24
C ILE A 2 -5.53 10.16 26.49
N VAL A 3 -4.57 9.32 26.06
CA VAL A 3 -4.79 8.07 25.31
C VAL A 3 -4.13 6.88 26.01
N PRO A 4 -4.66 5.66 25.84
CA PRO A 4 -3.97 4.44 26.27
C PRO A 4 -2.68 4.22 25.45
N ARG A 5 -1.77 3.38 25.94
CA ARG A 5 -0.49 3.11 25.29
C ARG A 5 -0.59 1.97 24.25
N TYR A 6 -1.56 1.97 23.38
CA TYR A 6 -1.68 0.98 22.30
C TYR A 6 -0.50 1.05 21.32
N TYR A 7 0.12 2.20 21.20
CA TYR A 7 1.28 2.46 20.35
C TYR A 7 2.60 1.79 20.81
N GLU A 8 2.58 1.03 21.90
CA GLU A 8 3.70 0.22 22.42
C GLU A 8 3.20 -1.20 22.80
N ASP A 9 2.17 -1.71 22.11
CA ASP A 9 1.52 -2.98 22.44
C ASP A 9 1.25 -3.81 21.17
N LEU A 10 2.15 -4.74 20.86
CA LEU A 10 2.09 -5.60 19.68
C LEU A 10 0.83 -6.49 19.60
N GLU A 11 0.02 -6.56 20.65
CA GLU A 11 -1.25 -7.28 20.65
C GLU A 11 -2.42 -6.37 20.22
N ILE A 12 -2.24 -5.03 20.20
CA ILE A 12 -3.30 -4.05 19.87
C ILE A 12 -2.90 -3.23 18.65
N LEU A 13 -3.06 -3.80 17.46
CA LEU A 13 -2.77 -3.10 16.21
C LEU A 13 -3.92 -2.17 15.81
N HIS A 14 -5.15 -2.55 16.13
CA HIS A 14 -6.39 -1.85 15.81
C HIS A 14 -7.38 -1.96 16.97
N ASP A 15 -8.19 -0.91 17.16
CA ASP A 15 -9.29 -0.89 18.12
C ASP A 15 -10.54 -0.30 17.44
N ASN A 16 -11.62 -1.07 17.39
CA ASN A 16 -12.89 -0.74 16.76
C ASN A 16 -12.85 -0.49 15.24
N THR A 17 -11.80 -0.90 14.53
CA THR A 17 -11.80 -0.87 13.07
C THR A 17 -12.71 -1.96 12.50
N MET A 18 -13.28 -1.70 11.33
CA MET A 18 -14.01 -2.70 10.55
C MET A 18 -13.04 -3.71 9.93
N PRO A 19 -13.47 -4.95 9.68
CA PRO A 19 -12.67 -5.92 8.95
C PRO A 19 -12.25 -5.41 7.56
N ALA A 20 -11.02 -5.72 7.14
CA ALA A 20 -10.55 -5.38 5.80
C ALA A 20 -11.42 -6.03 4.72
N ARG A 21 -11.69 -5.28 3.65
CA ARG A 21 -12.50 -5.69 2.50
C ARG A 21 -11.92 -5.16 1.20
N ALA A 22 -12.39 -5.68 0.08
CA ALA A 22 -12.06 -5.14 -1.23
C ALA A 22 -12.39 -3.64 -1.33
N TYR A 23 -11.48 -2.89 -1.96
CA TYR A 23 -11.73 -1.48 -2.22
C TYR A 23 -12.73 -1.29 -3.37
N TYR A 24 -13.76 -0.53 -3.10
CA TYR A 24 -14.72 -0.03 -4.07
C TYR A 24 -15.45 1.19 -3.50
N ILE A 25 -15.95 2.04 -4.39
CA ILE A 25 -16.81 3.18 -4.02
C ILE A 25 -18.24 2.88 -4.47
N PRO A 26 -19.20 2.75 -3.54
CA PRO A 26 -20.60 2.53 -3.87
C PRO A 26 -21.28 3.83 -4.34
N ALA A 27 -22.43 3.69 -4.99
CA ALA A 27 -23.31 4.81 -5.34
C ALA A 27 -24.78 4.38 -5.24
N SER A 28 -25.74 5.31 -5.20
CA SER A 28 -27.18 4.95 -5.20
C SER A 28 -27.64 4.39 -6.56
N LYS A 29 -26.88 4.67 -7.61
CA LYS A 29 -27.15 4.23 -8.98
C LYS A 29 -25.84 3.96 -9.71
N LYS A 30 -25.93 3.29 -10.88
CA LYS A 30 -24.75 3.10 -11.72
C LYS A 30 -24.11 4.43 -12.06
N MET A 31 -22.84 4.57 -11.70
CA MET A 31 -21.98 5.68 -12.10
C MET A 31 -20.78 5.12 -12.86
N ASP A 32 -20.35 5.84 -13.88
CA ASP A 32 -19.17 5.52 -14.64
C ASP A 32 -18.02 6.42 -14.16
N ASP A 33 -16.79 5.91 -14.23
CA ASP A 33 -15.54 6.65 -13.94
C ASP A 33 -15.34 7.09 -12.47
N LEU A 34 -15.70 6.23 -11.52
CA LEU A 34 -15.35 6.43 -10.11
C LEU A 34 -13.87 6.16 -9.78
N ILE A 35 -13.06 5.69 -10.75
CA ILE A 35 -11.63 5.44 -10.55
C ILE A 35 -10.88 6.75 -10.30
N GLU A 36 -11.08 7.73 -11.18
CA GLU A 36 -10.38 9.00 -11.14
C GLU A 36 -11.23 10.15 -10.56
N HIS A 37 -12.54 9.90 -10.33
CA HIS A 37 -13.53 10.89 -9.88
C HIS A 37 -14.48 10.30 -8.83
N ARG A 38 -13.93 9.62 -7.81
CA ARG A 38 -14.70 8.99 -6.74
C ARG A 38 -15.56 9.96 -5.93
N GLU A 39 -15.13 11.21 -5.84
CA GLU A 39 -15.83 12.31 -5.19
C GLU A 39 -17.18 12.64 -5.83
N THR A 40 -17.44 12.15 -7.05
CA THR A 40 -18.74 12.33 -7.74
C THR A 40 -19.82 11.37 -7.25
N SER A 41 -19.47 10.33 -6.49
CA SER A 41 -20.45 9.42 -5.91
C SER A 41 -21.31 10.14 -4.87
N ASP A 42 -22.63 9.94 -4.95
CA ASP A 42 -23.59 10.44 -3.96
C ASP A 42 -23.52 9.70 -2.60
N ARG A 43 -22.72 8.65 -2.51
CA ARG A 43 -22.44 7.88 -1.28
C ARG A 43 -21.09 8.25 -0.65
N PHE A 44 -20.31 9.11 -1.29
CA PHE A 44 -18.97 9.50 -0.84
C PHE A 44 -18.97 10.96 -0.37
N GLN A 45 -18.46 11.21 0.81
CA GLN A 45 -18.26 12.57 1.33
C GLN A 45 -16.81 12.73 1.76
N LEU A 46 -16.04 13.51 0.98
CA LEU A 46 -14.64 13.80 1.27
C LEU A 46 -14.52 14.76 2.46
N LEU A 47 -13.57 14.48 3.36
CA LEU A 47 -13.25 15.24 4.57
C LEU A 47 -11.76 15.61 4.57
N ASP A 48 -11.27 16.25 3.50
CA ASP A 48 -9.84 16.58 3.31
C ASP A 48 -9.50 18.06 3.49
N LYS A 49 -10.51 18.90 3.86
CA LYS A 49 -10.38 20.36 3.90
C LYS A 49 -10.85 20.96 5.21
N ASN A 50 -10.34 22.18 5.49
CA ASN A 50 -10.74 22.99 6.64
C ASN A 50 -10.38 22.38 7.99
N TRP A 51 -9.33 21.58 8.05
CA TRP A 51 -8.84 21.05 9.31
C TRP A 51 -8.16 22.13 10.15
N LYS A 52 -8.32 22.04 11.46
CA LYS A 52 -7.53 22.74 12.45
C LYS A 52 -6.44 21.82 12.96
N PHE A 53 -5.22 22.32 13.06
CA PHE A 53 -4.05 21.51 13.40
C PHE A 53 -3.24 22.15 14.53
N GLN A 54 -2.75 21.34 15.45
CA GLN A 54 -1.76 21.75 16.43
C GLN A 54 -0.70 20.68 16.61
N TYR A 55 0.55 21.06 16.39
CA TYR A 55 1.71 20.22 16.64
C TYR A 55 2.14 20.30 18.11
N PHE A 56 2.60 19.17 18.64
CA PHE A 56 3.21 19.05 19.96
C PHE A 56 4.54 18.30 19.84
N GLU A 57 5.60 18.81 20.48
CA GLU A 57 6.91 18.15 20.51
C GLU A 57 6.87 16.84 21.31
N SER A 58 5.89 16.68 22.19
CA SER A 58 5.70 15.48 23.01
C SER A 58 4.23 15.20 23.28
N ILE A 59 3.85 13.93 23.24
CA ILE A 59 2.53 13.46 23.66
C ILE A 59 2.16 13.90 25.10
N TYR A 60 3.17 14.14 25.94
CA TYR A 60 2.95 14.65 27.31
C TYR A 60 2.54 16.13 27.36
N ASP A 61 2.67 16.86 26.26
CA ASP A 61 2.23 18.25 26.15
C ASP A 61 0.76 18.37 25.77
N VAL A 62 0.16 17.30 25.28
CA VAL A 62 -1.29 17.21 25.03
C VAL A 62 -2.02 17.05 26.37
N LYS A 63 -2.37 18.17 26.99
CA LYS A 63 -3.00 18.22 28.32
C LYS A 63 -4.50 18.40 28.26
N ASP A 64 -4.95 19.10 27.25
CA ASP A 64 -6.35 19.44 27.05
C ASP A 64 -7.09 18.36 26.23
N ARG A 65 -8.38 18.26 26.49
CA ARG A 65 -9.25 17.33 25.76
C ARG A 65 -9.75 18.01 24.48
N PHE A 66 -8.83 18.26 23.54
CA PHE A 66 -9.10 18.96 22.27
C PHE A 66 -10.22 18.30 21.43
N PHE A 67 -10.51 17.03 21.68
CA PHE A 67 -11.53 16.25 21.02
C PHE A 67 -12.96 16.50 21.55
N GLU A 68 -13.13 17.29 22.63
CA GLU A 68 -14.47 17.63 23.16
C GLU A 68 -15.19 18.60 22.21
N THR A 69 -16.48 18.35 22.02
CA THR A 69 -17.33 19.22 21.20
C THR A 69 -17.33 20.66 21.77
N GLY A 70 -17.04 21.63 20.91
CA GLY A 70 -16.97 23.04 21.30
C GLY A 70 -15.64 23.46 21.95
N TYR A 71 -14.62 22.62 21.88
CA TYR A 71 -13.27 23.02 22.25
C TYR A 71 -12.82 24.23 21.41
N ASP A 72 -12.17 25.20 22.07
CA ASP A 72 -11.68 26.40 21.39
C ASP A 72 -10.40 26.10 20.59
N THR A 73 -10.56 25.95 19.28
CA THR A 73 -9.46 25.72 18.31
C THR A 73 -8.88 27.01 17.74
N SER A 74 -9.17 28.19 18.32
CA SER A 74 -8.66 29.47 17.80
C SER A 74 -7.12 29.58 17.82
N GLY A 75 -6.47 28.78 18.66
CA GLY A 75 -5.00 28.65 18.71
C GLY A 75 -4.41 27.63 17.76
N PHE A 76 -5.23 26.87 17.04
CA PHE A 76 -4.78 25.89 16.06
C PHE A 76 -4.53 26.58 14.71
N GLU A 77 -3.66 26.00 13.89
CA GLU A 77 -3.43 26.43 12.51
C GLU A 77 -4.53 25.92 11.59
N ASP A 78 -4.81 26.67 10.53
CA ASP A 78 -5.70 26.22 9.46
C ASP A 78 -4.92 25.36 8.46
N LEU A 79 -5.41 24.14 8.18
CA LEU A 79 -4.92 23.30 7.11
C LEU A 79 -5.96 23.25 5.99
N ASP A 80 -5.60 23.78 4.83
CA ASP A 80 -6.45 23.70 3.64
C ASP A 80 -6.43 22.33 2.98
N VAL A 81 -5.32 21.57 3.17
CA VAL A 81 -5.09 20.24 2.60
C VAL A 81 -4.34 19.38 3.63
N LEU A 82 -4.71 18.10 3.70
CA LEU A 82 -3.99 17.12 4.53
C LEU A 82 -2.69 16.70 3.84
N HIS A 83 -1.58 16.76 4.58
CA HIS A 83 -0.28 16.20 4.22
C HIS A 83 0.64 16.15 5.46
N ALA A 84 1.87 15.71 5.30
CA ALA A 84 2.82 15.58 6.40
C ALA A 84 3.11 16.94 7.07
N TRP A 85 3.10 16.99 8.40
CA TRP A 85 3.29 18.24 9.14
C TRP A 85 4.69 18.83 9.01
N GLN A 86 5.71 18.04 8.63
CA GLN A 86 7.05 18.52 8.33
C GLN A 86 7.06 19.51 7.15
N LEU A 87 6.10 19.39 6.25
CA LEU A 87 5.94 20.32 5.11
C LEU A 87 5.22 21.62 5.49
N PHE A 88 4.59 21.67 6.67
CA PHE A 88 4.04 22.89 7.28
C PHE A 88 5.04 23.64 8.15
N GLY A 89 6.26 23.11 8.30
CA GLY A 89 7.31 23.71 9.12
C GLY A 89 7.33 23.23 10.57
N HIS A 90 6.64 22.14 10.88
CA HIS A 90 6.71 21.48 12.17
C HIS A 90 7.60 20.25 12.07
N ASP A 91 8.57 20.10 13.02
CA ASP A 91 9.58 19.05 12.93
C ASP A 91 10.43 19.19 11.64
N VAL A 92 11.28 18.21 11.34
CA VAL A 92 12.09 18.21 10.13
C VAL A 92 11.87 16.92 9.34
N PRO A 93 11.81 16.99 7.99
CA PRO A 93 11.91 15.81 7.16
C PRO A 93 13.23 15.11 7.45
N GLN A 94 13.19 13.86 7.88
CA GLN A 94 14.37 13.08 8.23
C GLN A 94 14.56 11.95 7.24
N TYR A 95 15.73 11.85 6.64
CA TYR A 95 16.04 10.79 5.69
C TYR A 95 17.04 9.80 6.27
N THR A 96 16.63 8.55 6.42
CA THR A 96 17.53 7.43 6.70
C THR A 96 17.22 6.27 5.77
N ASN A 97 18.27 5.53 5.36
CA ASN A 97 18.14 4.33 4.54
C ASN A 97 17.99 3.09 5.44
N ILE A 98 19.05 2.73 6.20
CA ILE A 98 19.12 1.45 6.91
C ILE A 98 18.78 1.61 8.41
N ARG A 99 18.87 2.80 8.95
CA ARG A 99 18.84 3.03 10.40
C ARG A 99 17.50 3.55 10.88
N TYR A 100 17.03 2.97 11.98
CA TYR A 100 15.98 3.67 12.72
C TYR A 100 16.49 5.03 13.21
N PRO A 101 15.67 6.08 13.14
CA PRO A 101 16.02 7.39 13.67
C PRO A 101 15.94 7.47 15.20
N PHE A 102 15.68 6.34 15.86
CA PHE A 102 15.59 6.18 17.32
C PHE A 102 16.22 4.85 17.76
N PRO A 103 16.52 4.67 19.08
CA PRO A 103 17.09 3.44 19.60
C PRO A 103 16.19 2.21 19.36
N PHE A 104 16.81 1.10 19.00
CA PHE A 104 16.10 -0.18 18.85
C PHE A 104 15.82 -0.80 20.23
N ASP A 105 14.58 -0.71 20.70
CA ASP A 105 14.10 -1.26 21.99
C ASP A 105 12.61 -1.66 21.89
N PRO A 106 12.21 -2.47 20.88
CA PRO A 106 10.81 -2.80 20.67
C PRO A 106 10.19 -3.54 21.87
N PRO A 107 8.90 -3.33 22.15
CA PRO A 107 7.95 -2.50 21.37
C PRO A 107 7.99 -1.01 21.72
N TYR A 108 8.92 -0.58 22.58
CA TYR A 108 8.99 0.78 23.09
C TYR A 108 9.56 1.76 22.06
N VAL A 109 8.96 2.95 22.00
CA VAL A 109 9.41 4.06 21.17
C VAL A 109 9.88 5.21 22.08
N PRO A 110 10.53 6.28 21.55
CA PRO A 110 10.91 7.43 22.36
C PRO A 110 9.73 7.98 23.18
N GLN A 111 9.93 8.24 24.46
CA GLN A 111 8.82 8.65 25.34
C GLN A 111 8.24 10.03 25.02
N ASP A 112 9.05 10.92 24.45
CA ASP A 112 8.70 12.25 23.99
C ASP A 112 8.22 12.24 22.54
N ILE A 113 7.27 11.38 22.22
CA ILE A 113 6.74 11.20 20.88
C ILE A 113 6.13 12.50 20.37
N PRO A 114 6.65 13.08 19.27
CA PRO A 114 5.97 14.17 18.60
C PRO A 114 4.60 13.73 18.09
N CYS A 115 3.62 14.64 18.14
CA CYS A 115 2.27 14.32 17.72
C CYS A 115 1.52 15.53 17.17
N GLY A 116 0.51 15.25 16.34
CA GLY A 116 -0.38 16.25 15.76
C GLY A 116 -1.83 16.03 16.19
N ALA A 117 -2.46 17.07 16.73
CA ALA A 117 -3.89 17.10 16.98
C ALA A 117 -4.61 17.76 15.81
N TYR A 118 -5.54 17.04 15.21
CA TYR A 118 -6.35 17.48 14.09
C TYR A 118 -7.81 17.58 14.51
N VAL A 119 -8.49 18.65 14.11
CA VAL A 119 -9.93 18.83 14.36
C VAL A 119 -10.59 19.34 13.10
N GLU A 120 -11.64 18.67 12.66
CA GLU A 120 -12.50 19.12 11.56
C GLU A 120 -13.95 19.26 12.06
N ILE A 121 -14.60 20.33 11.62
CA ILE A 121 -16.04 20.53 11.82
C ILE A 121 -16.71 20.43 10.46
N PHE A 122 -17.50 19.40 10.27
CA PHE A 122 -18.18 19.13 9.00
C PHE A 122 -19.69 18.98 9.17
N THR A 123 -20.42 19.20 8.09
CA THR A 123 -21.86 18.98 8.05
C THR A 123 -22.16 17.59 7.50
N TYR A 124 -22.98 16.83 8.22
CA TYR A 124 -23.50 15.54 7.80
C TYR A 124 -25.02 15.64 7.62
N HIS A 125 -25.50 15.06 6.54
CA HIS A 125 -26.94 14.89 6.29
C HIS A 125 -27.29 13.41 6.27
N THR A 126 -28.23 13.03 7.09
CA THR A 126 -28.76 11.67 7.13
C THR A 126 -29.47 11.32 5.82
N ASP A 127 -29.34 10.08 5.40
CA ASP A 127 -30.02 9.54 4.21
C ASP A 127 -30.82 8.31 4.63
N GLU A 128 -32.16 8.39 4.52
CA GLU A 128 -33.05 7.27 4.88
C GLU A 128 -32.80 6.02 4.03
N GLN A 129 -32.24 6.15 2.83
CA GLN A 129 -31.89 5.03 1.95
C GLN A 129 -30.49 4.48 2.22
N ALA A 130 -29.65 5.23 2.94
CA ALA A 130 -28.28 4.87 3.31
C ALA A 130 -28.00 5.35 4.74
N PRO A 131 -28.63 4.75 5.75
CA PRO A 131 -28.54 5.19 7.14
C PRO A 131 -27.21 4.86 7.79
N MET A 132 -26.45 3.91 7.26
CA MET A 132 -25.14 3.51 7.79
C MET A 132 -24.05 4.45 7.26
N ALA A 133 -23.05 4.74 8.09
CA ALA A 133 -21.94 5.60 7.71
C ALA A 133 -20.60 5.00 8.20
N TYR A 134 -19.64 4.96 7.32
CA TYR A 134 -18.30 4.43 7.58
C TYR A 134 -17.26 5.50 7.30
N LEU A 135 -16.44 5.81 8.33
CA LEU A 135 -15.34 6.76 8.25
C LEU A 135 -14.08 6.01 7.82
N ASN A 136 -13.43 6.48 6.76
CA ASN A 136 -12.25 5.88 6.19
C ASN A 136 -11.06 6.84 6.29
N PHE A 137 -9.91 6.32 6.73
CA PHE A 137 -8.59 6.94 6.62
C PHE A 137 -7.75 6.06 5.70
N GLU A 138 -7.33 6.55 4.54
CA GLU A 138 -6.57 5.74 3.57
C GLU A 138 -5.06 5.69 3.86
N GLY A 139 -4.56 6.60 4.70
CA GLY A 139 -3.16 6.60 5.12
C GLY A 139 -2.88 7.62 6.22
N VAL A 140 -2.31 7.14 7.33
CA VAL A 140 -1.91 7.97 8.48
C VAL A 140 -0.60 7.44 9.05
N ASP A 141 0.45 8.22 9.06
CA ASP A 141 1.78 7.84 9.55
C ASP A 141 2.05 8.47 10.93
N SER A 142 2.32 7.65 11.96
CA SER A 142 2.46 6.19 11.98
C SER A 142 1.28 5.47 12.63
N CYS A 143 0.63 6.07 13.64
CA CYS A 143 -0.59 5.55 14.26
C CYS A 143 -1.47 6.70 14.77
N PHE A 144 -2.75 6.42 15.02
CA PHE A 144 -3.67 7.48 15.39
C PHE A 144 -4.83 7.02 16.28
N TYR A 145 -5.36 7.97 17.05
CA TYR A 145 -6.57 7.84 17.86
C TYR A 145 -7.64 8.77 17.31
N VAL A 146 -8.89 8.32 17.30
CA VAL A 146 -10.02 9.04 16.69
C VAL A 146 -11.15 9.24 17.68
N TRP A 147 -11.74 10.43 17.65
CA TRP A 147 -12.97 10.79 18.37
C TRP A 147 -13.97 11.43 17.41
N LEU A 148 -15.23 11.10 17.56
CA LEU A 148 -16.32 11.76 16.84
C LEU A 148 -17.34 12.30 17.83
N ASN A 149 -17.63 13.60 17.75
CA ASN A 149 -18.52 14.31 18.68
C ASN A 149 -18.14 14.14 20.18
N GLY A 150 -16.83 14.16 20.47
CA GLY A 150 -16.29 14.02 21.82
C GLY A 150 -16.26 12.58 22.36
N ARG A 151 -16.74 11.61 21.61
CA ARG A 151 -16.75 10.19 21.97
C ARG A 151 -15.57 9.48 21.31
N TYR A 152 -14.82 8.71 22.08
CA TYR A 152 -13.75 7.86 21.54
C TYR A 152 -14.31 6.87 20.51
N LEU A 153 -13.73 6.84 19.33
CA LEU A 153 -14.12 5.96 18.24
C LEU A 153 -13.18 4.76 18.15
N GLY A 154 -11.88 4.97 18.09
CA GLY A 154 -10.93 3.87 17.96
C GLY A 154 -9.47 4.29 17.78
N TYR A 155 -8.63 3.28 17.51
CA TYR A 155 -7.20 3.37 17.24
C TYR A 155 -6.82 2.52 16.03
N SER A 156 -5.83 2.97 15.27
CA SER A 156 -5.24 2.16 14.20
C SER A 156 -3.79 2.53 13.93
N GLN A 157 -3.06 1.60 13.34
CA GLN A 157 -1.72 1.75 12.81
C GLN A 157 -1.62 1.10 11.41
N VAL A 158 -0.44 0.95 10.86
CA VAL A 158 -0.11 0.56 9.47
C VAL A 158 -0.33 1.72 8.51
N SER A 159 0.71 2.51 8.36
CA SER A 159 0.66 3.86 7.77
C SER A 159 0.02 3.93 6.38
N HIS A 160 0.25 2.93 5.53
CA HIS A 160 -0.18 2.95 4.13
C HIS A 160 -1.44 2.11 3.86
N MET A 161 -2.16 1.72 4.93
CA MET A 161 -3.39 0.92 4.80
C MET A 161 -4.64 1.70 5.21
N THR A 162 -5.77 1.29 4.64
CA THR A 162 -7.06 1.89 4.95
C THR A 162 -7.56 1.41 6.30
N SER A 163 -7.91 2.34 7.19
CA SER A 163 -8.64 2.08 8.43
C SER A 163 -10.07 2.57 8.29
N GLU A 164 -11.04 1.67 8.40
CA GLU A 164 -12.48 1.95 8.29
C GLU A 164 -13.16 1.78 9.66
N PHE A 165 -14.02 2.72 10.04
CA PHE A 165 -14.75 2.71 11.31
C PHE A 165 -16.25 2.89 11.07
N ASP A 166 -17.09 2.10 11.74
CA ASP A 166 -18.54 2.34 11.77
C ASP A 166 -18.83 3.54 12.67
N VAL A 167 -19.33 4.61 12.08
CA VAL A 167 -19.65 5.86 12.78
C VAL A 167 -21.14 6.15 12.82
N THR A 168 -21.98 5.21 12.44
CA THR A 168 -23.45 5.36 12.35
C THR A 168 -24.04 5.93 13.63
N ASP A 169 -23.71 5.37 14.80
CA ASP A 169 -24.25 5.78 16.10
C ASP A 169 -23.53 7.01 16.69
N PHE A 170 -22.50 7.51 16.02
CA PHE A 170 -21.72 8.67 16.46
C PHE A 170 -22.14 9.95 15.77
N LEU A 171 -22.63 9.85 14.53
CA LEU A 171 -23.04 10.99 13.72
C LEU A 171 -24.41 11.52 14.13
N LYS A 172 -24.59 12.82 13.90
CA LYS A 172 -25.87 13.52 14.05
C LYS A 172 -26.17 14.35 12.80
N GLU A 173 -27.43 14.63 12.54
CA GLU A 173 -27.84 15.57 11.50
C GLU A 173 -27.26 16.96 11.77
N GLY A 174 -26.66 17.60 10.75
CA GLY A 174 -26.01 18.88 10.84
C GLY A 174 -24.54 18.80 11.22
N GLU A 175 -24.09 19.68 12.12
CA GLU A 175 -22.68 19.86 12.46
C GLU A 175 -22.14 18.71 13.31
N ASN A 176 -20.99 18.16 12.93
CA ASN A 176 -20.24 17.13 13.63
C ASN A 176 -18.78 17.56 13.80
N THR A 177 -18.14 17.11 14.87
CA THR A 177 -16.73 17.38 15.17
C THR A 177 -15.95 16.07 15.11
N LEU A 178 -15.03 15.95 14.17
CA LEU A 178 -14.05 14.87 14.07
C LEU A 178 -12.73 15.35 14.67
N ALA A 179 -12.16 14.57 15.57
CA ALA A 179 -10.85 14.85 16.16
C ALA A 179 -9.93 13.64 16.03
N VAL A 180 -8.67 13.88 15.67
CA VAL A 180 -7.65 12.83 15.46
C VAL A 180 -6.37 13.25 16.17
N LEU A 181 -5.75 12.32 16.91
CA LEU A 181 -4.40 12.48 17.43
C LEU A 181 -3.49 11.51 16.69
N VAL A 182 -2.56 12.04 15.89
CA VAL A 182 -1.56 11.25 15.17
C VAL A 182 -0.25 11.27 15.95
N LEU A 183 0.37 10.11 16.15
CA LEU A 183 1.69 9.98 16.78
C LEU A 183 2.75 9.70 15.72
N LYS A 184 3.94 10.34 15.87
CA LYS A 184 5.07 10.14 14.94
C LYS A 184 5.63 8.72 14.99
N TRP A 185 5.62 8.09 16.16
CA TRP A 185 6.19 6.78 16.40
C TRP A 185 5.23 5.85 17.12
N CYS A 186 5.24 4.59 16.73
CA CYS A 186 4.60 3.49 17.42
C CYS A 186 5.44 2.21 17.25
N ASP A 187 5.03 1.11 17.87
CA ASP A 187 5.67 -0.20 17.66
C ASP A 187 5.68 -0.62 16.19
N GLY A 188 4.66 -0.22 15.42
CA GLY A 188 4.61 -0.40 13.97
C GLY A 188 5.76 0.28 13.22
N SER A 189 6.37 1.34 13.77
CA SER A 189 7.51 2.03 13.16
C SER A 189 8.76 1.16 13.03
N TYR A 190 8.85 0.06 13.77
CA TYR A 190 9.91 -0.94 13.59
C TYR A 190 9.73 -1.81 12.34
N LEU A 191 8.53 -1.79 11.74
CA LEU A 191 8.20 -2.46 10.48
C LEU A 191 8.06 -1.47 9.32
N GLU A 192 8.29 -0.19 9.54
CA GLU A 192 8.16 0.88 8.55
C GLU A 192 9.48 1.65 8.41
N ASP A 193 10.59 0.91 8.25
CA ASP A 193 11.96 1.43 8.14
C ASP A 193 12.40 1.60 6.67
N GLN A 194 11.46 1.94 5.79
CA GLN A 194 11.72 2.09 4.36
C GLN A 194 12.72 3.21 4.06
N ASP A 195 13.47 3.03 2.97
CA ASP A 195 14.41 3.99 2.41
C ASP A 195 13.66 5.19 1.79
N LYS A 196 13.17 6.08 2.65
CA LYS A 196 12.43 7.28 2.27
C LYS A 196 12.53 8.36 3.35
N PHE A 197 12.08 9.59 3.06
CA PHE A 197 11.90 10.59 4.10
C PHE A 197 10.90 10.12 5.17
N ARG A 198 11.27 10.29 6.44
CA ARG A 198 10.39 10.10 7.59
C ARG A 198 9.56 11.36 7.77
N MET A 199 8.32 11.28 7.44
CA MET A 199 7.32 12.33 7.59
C MET A 199 6.10 11.71 8.27
N SER A 200 5.25 12.52 8.89
CA SER A 200 4.12 12.03 9.66
C SER A 200 2.89 12.91 9.49
N GLY A 201 1.72 12.34 9.71
CA GLY A 201 0.45 13.05 9.59
C GLY A 201 -0.59 12.23 8.83
N ILE A 202 -1.73 12.83 8.57
CA ILE A 202 -2.76 12.28 7.69
C ILE A 202 -2.35 12.65 6.25
N PHE A 203 -1.98 11.67 5.44
CA PHE A 203 -1.38 11.94 4.12
C PHE A 203 -2.16 11.39 2.92
N ARG A 204 -3.22 10.63 3.17
CA ARG A 204 -4.19 10.19 2.17
C ARG A 204 -5.58 10.60 2.59
N ASP A 205 -6.54 10.45 1.68
CA ASP A 205 -7.91 10.94 1.86
C ASP A 205 -8.58 10.41 3.13
N VAL A 206 -9.36 11.30 3.76
CA VAL A 206 -10.32 10.98 4.82
C VAL A 206 -11.72 11.20 4.26
N TYR A 207 -12.61 10.22 4.39
CA TYR A 207 -13.96 10.33 3.83
C TYR A 207 -14.98 9.46 4.56
N LEU A 208 -16.25 9.83 4.38
CA LEU A 208 -17.39 9.02 4.80
C LEU A 208 -17.99 8.30 3.60
N LEU A 209 -18.33 7.02 3.80
CA LEU A 209 -19.20 6.26 2.91
C LEU A 209 -20.58 6.11 3.56
N LYS A 210 -21.63 6.54 2.86
CA LYS A 210 -23.03 6.32 3.26
C LYS A 210 -23.54 5.06 2.61
N ARG A 211 -24.07 4.12 3.41
CA ARG A 211 -24.50 2.83 2.88
C ARG A 211 -25.89 2.44 3.37
N PRO A 212 -26.63 1.63 2.61
CA PRO A 212 -27.83 0.98 3.10
C PRO A 212 -27.54 0.09 4.32
N GLU A 213 -28.55 -0.23 5.10
CA GLU A 213 -28.45 -1.14 6.24
C GLU A 213 -28.05 -2.57 5.82
N HIS A 214 -28.53 -3.02 4.66
CA HIS A 214 -28.27 -4.34 4.09
C HIS A 214 -27.47 -4.18 2.79
N VAL A 215 -26.24 -4.71 2.76
CA VAL A 215 -25.30 -4.51 1.65
C VAL A 215 -24.49 -5.76 1.34
N VAL A 216 -24.01 -5.83 0.11
CA VAL A 216 -22.83 -6.64 -0.21
C VAL A 216 -21.65 -5.97 0.46
N TRP A 217 -21.12 -6.60 1.52
CA TRP A 217 -20.02 -6.03 2.30
C TRP A 217 -18.68 -6.17 1.60
N ASP A 218 -18.43 -7.36 1.06
CA ASP A 218 -17.19 -7.68 0.37
C ASP A 218 -17.43 -8.63 -0.80
N TYR A 219 -16.54 -8.66 -1.77
CA TYR A 219 -16.55 -9.64 -2.85
C TYR A 219 -15.13 -9.95 -3.30
N HIS A 220 -14.94 -11.15 -3.84
CA HIS A 220 -13.66 -11.60 -4.39
C HIS A 220 -13.87 -12.20 -5.78
N VAL A 221 -13.18 -11.65 -6.77
CA VAL A 221 -13.23 -12.10 -8.17
C VAL A 221 -12.01 -12.95 -8.47
N THR A 222 -12.25 -14.17 -8.89
CA THR A 222 -11.20 -15.07 -9.39
C THR A 222 -11.48 -15.47 -10.82
N THR A 223 -10.43 -15.75 -11.60
CA THR A 223 -10.54 -16.11 -13.01
C THR A 223 -9.68 -17.33 -13.32
N GLU A 224 -10.23 -18.27 -14.08
CA GLU A 224 -9.51 -19.41 -14.61
C GLU A 224 -9.67 -19.45 -16.15
N LEU A 225 -8.56 -19.59 -16.87
CA LEU A 225 -8.57 -19.57 -18.34
C LEU A 225 -8.64 -20.99 -18.91
N GLY A 226 -9.71 -21.29 -19.63
CA GLY A 226 -9.83 -22.45 -20.49
C GLY A 226 -9.22 -22.21 -21.88
N ALA A 227 -9.42 -23.15 -22.80
CA ALA A 227 -8.88 -23.07 -24.16
C ALA A 227 -9.53 -21.95 -25.01
N ASP A 228 -10.84 -21.74 -24.83
CA ASP A 228 -11.67 -20.79 -25.60
C ASP A 228 -12.69 -20.05 -24.73
N HIS A 229 -12.60 -20.19 -23.41
CA HIS A 229 -13.46 -19.54 -22.42
C HIS A 229 -12.63 -19.09 -21.22
N ALA A 230 -13.24 -18.27 -20.38
CA ALA A 230 -12.77 -17.96 -19.04
C ALA A 230 -13.89 -18.20 -18.04
N ASP A 231 -13.60 -18.95 -17.00
CA ASP A 231 -14.46 -19.08 -15.84
C ASP A 231 -14.17 -17.93 -14.86
N VAL A 232 -15.21 -17.19 -14.51
CA VAL A 232 -15.16 -16.08 -13.58
C VAL A 232 -16.00 -16.44 -12.38
N THR A 233 -15.38 -16.66 -11.24
CA THR A 233 -16.07 -16.88 -9.97
C THR A 233 -16.05 -15.58 -9.16
N VAL A 234 -17.21 -15.15 -8.68
CA VAL A 234 -17.34 -14.02 -7.77
C VAL A 234 -17.91 -14.54 -6.45
N ALA A 235 -17.10 -14.55 -5.40
CA ALA A 235 -17.54 -14.83 -4.05
C ALA A 235 -18.07 -13.54 -3.40
N PHE A 236 -19.21 -13.63 -2.72
CA PHE A 236 -19.89 -12.51 -2.07
C PHE A 236 -20.01 -12.74 -0.58
N TYR A 237 -19.83 -11.66 0.18
CA TYR A 237 -20.01 -11.61 1.62
C TYR A 237 -20.94 -10.45 1.96
N PHE A 238 -21.99 -10.73 2.71
CA PHE A 238 -23.01 -9.77 3.08
C PHE A 238 -22.90 -9.44 4.56
N ASN A 239 -23.19 -8.19 4.94
CA ASN A 239 -23.40 -7.89 6.36
C ASN A 239 -24.73 -8.47 6.86
N SER A 240 -25.70 -8.62 5.96
CA SER A 240 -26.99 -9.29 6.16
C SER A 240 -27.64 -9.58 4.81
N PRO A 241 -28.54 -10.58 4.70
CA PRO A 241 -29.15 -10.97 3.43
C PRO A 241 -29.87 -9.81 2.72
N VAL A 242 -29.55 -9.63 1.43
CA VAL A 242 -30.19 -8.67 0.53
C VAL A 242 -30.08 -9.13 -0.91
N ASP A 243 -31.17 -9.01 -1.68
CA ASP A 243 -31.16 -9.39 -3.10
C ASP A 243 -30.21 -8.49 -3.90
N ALA A 244 -29.26 -9.09 -4.60
CA ALA A 244 -28.29 -8.43 -5.46
C ALA A 244 -28.31 -9.03 -6.88
N GLU A 245 -28.51 -8.17 -7.88
CA GLU A 245 -28.29 -8.48 -9.29
C GLU A 245 -26.82 -8.27 -9.63
N VAL A 246 -26.21 -9.25 -10.27
CA VAL A 246 -24.82 -9.20 -10.71
C VAL A 246 -24.76 -9.26 -12.24
N VAL A 247 -24.12 -8.28 -12.88
CA VAL A 247 -24.03 -8.18 -14.34
C VAL A 247 -22.59 -7.95 -14.75
N ILE A 248 -22.09 -8.73 -15.72
CA ILE A 248 -20.82 -8.49 -16.37
C ILE A 248 -21.09 -7.94 -17.77
N LYS A 249 -20.44 -6.82 -18.11
CA LYS A 249 -20.52 -6.19 -19.42
C LYS A 249 -19.14 -6.13 -20.09
N ASN A 250 -19.13 -6.18 -21.41
CA ASN A 250 -17.93 -5.90 -22.17
C ASN A 250 -17.67 -4.39 -22.29
N ARG A 251 -16.53 -4.01 -22.88
CA ARG A 251 -16.13 -2.60 -23.07
C ARG A 251 -17.16 -1.79 -23.89
N GLU A 252 -17.88 -2.44 -24.80
CA GLU A 252 -18.92 -1.84 -25.63
C GLU A 252 -20.26 -1.68 -24.89
N GLY A 253 -20.33 -2.12 -23.63
CA GLY A 253 -21.50 -2.03 -22.77
C GLY A 253 -22.53 -3.16 -22.98
N ALA A 254 -22.23 -4.16 -23.84
CA ALA A 254 -23.10 -5.32 -24.01
C ALA A 254 -22.99 -6.25 -22.78
N ARG A 255 -24.15 -6.74 -22.33
CA ARG A 255 -24.20 -7.71 -21.23
C ARG A 255 -23.68 -9.07 -21.70
N ILE A 256 -22.65 -9.58 -21.01
CA ILE A 256 -22.02 -10.86 -21.31
C ILE A 256 -22.53 -11.94 -20.37
N ALA A 257 -22.73 -11.62 -19.09
CA ALA A 257 -23.22 -12.55 -18.10
C ALA A 257 -24.11 -11.83 -17.06
N GLN A 258 -24.96 -12.57 -16.37
CA GLN A 258 -25.75 -12.08 -15.26
C GLN A 258 -26.11 -13.21 -14.30
N GLY A 259 -26.34 -12.86 -13.03
CA GLY A 259 -26.81 -13.73 -11.96
C GLY A 259 -27.48 -12.95 -10.86
N GLU A 260 -28.07 -13.66 -9.92
CA GLU A 260 -28.69 -13.10 -8.71
C GLU A 260 -28.18 -13.87 -7.50
N ILE A 261 -27.98 -13.17 -6.39
CA ILE A 261 -27.54 -13.72 -5.11
C ILE A 261 -28.13 -12.89 -3.99
N SER A 262 -28.40 -13.50 -2.82
CA SER A 262 -29.05 -12.80 -1.71
C SER A 262 -28.38 -13.00 -0.34
N GLU A 263 -27.39 -13.89 -0.27
CA GLU A 263 -26.63 -14.21 0.94
C GLU A 263 -25.21 -14.65 0.56
N ASP A 264 -24.35 -14.89 1.54
CA ASP A 264 -22.97 -15.36 1.30
C ASP A 264 -22.94 -16.57 0.37
N GLY A 265 -22.07 -16.53 -0.62
CA GLY A 265 -21.95 -17.58 -1.63
C GLY A 265 -21.17 -17.14 -2.85
N THR A 266 -21.26 -17.94 -3.92
CA THR A 266 -20.56 -17.68 -5.17
C THR A 266 -21.50 -17.65 -6.36
N LEU A 267 -21.14 -16.84 -7.36
CA LEU A 267 -21.69 -16.92 -8.72
C LEU A 267 -20.57 -17.25 -9.69
N ASP A 268 -20.81 -18.25 -10.54
CA ASP A 268 -19.88 -18.69 -11.58
C ASP A 268 -20.42 -18.26 -12.95
N PHE A 269 -19.55 -17.66 -13.74
CA PHE A 269 -19.85 -17.17 -15.10
C PHE A 269 -18.84 -17.73 -16.08
N GLU A 270 -19.32 -18.33 -17.18
CA GLU A 270 -18.50 -18.71 -18.32
C GLU A 270 -18.53 -17.58 -19.36
N ILE A 271 -17.37 -17.04 -19.72
CA ILE A 271 -17.21 -16.03 -20.77
C ILE A 271 -16.54 -16.68 -21.97
N CYS A 272 -17.33 -16.93 -23.02
CA CYS A 272 -16.83 -17.52 -24.27
C CYS A 272 -16.00 -16.53 -25.06
N HIS A 273 -14.87 -16.97 -25.62
CA HIS A 273 -13.93 -16.16 -26.41
C HIS A 273 -13.53 -14.85 -25.73
N PRO A 274 -12.99 -14.91 -24.49
CA PRO A 274 -12.70 -13.72 -23.72
C PRO A 274 -11.60 -12.87 -24.36
N VAL A 275 -11.71 -11.54 -24.22
CA VAL A 275 -10.58 -10.64 -24.46
C VAL A 275 -9.77 -10.54 -23.17
N LEU A 276 -8.54 -11.01 -23.22
CA LEU A 276 -7.68 -11.08 -22.04
C LEU A 276 -7.03 -9.72 -21.76
N TRP A 277 -6.96 -9.38 -20.48
CA TRP A 277 -6.22 -8.22 -20.01
C TRP A 277 -4.71 -8.45 -20.15
N ASN A 278 -3.99 -7.47 -20.68
CA ASN A 278 -2.54 -7.43 -20.68
C ASN A 278 -2.04 -5.98 -20.79
N THR A 279 -0.74 -5.77 -20.66
CA THR A 279 -0.14 -4.43 -20.62
C THR A 279 -0.25 -3.66 -21.95
N GLU A 280 -0.39 -4.33 -23.08
CA GLU A 280 -0.55 -3.70 -24.41
C GLU A 280 -2.02 -3.48 -24.78
N ASN A 281 -2.91 -4.33 -24.25
CA ASN A 281 -4.35 -4.22 -24.38
C ASN A 281 -5.00 -4.44 -23.02
N PRO A 282 -5.06 -3.40 -22.15
CA PRO A 282 -5.66 -3.50 -20.83
C PRO A 282 -7.20 -3.54 -20.94
N TYR A 283 -7.71 -4.67 -21.42
CA TYR A 283 -9.13 -4.85 -21.63
C TYR A 283 -9.81 -5.18 -20.30
N LEU A 284 -10.74 -4.32 -19.92
CA LEU A 284 -11.52 -4.47 -18.71
C LEU A 284 -13.00 -4.73 -19.04
N TYR A 285 -13.58 -5.69 -18.36
CA TYR A 285 -15.01 -5.89 -18.27
C TYR A 285 -15.56 -5.08 -17.11
N THR A 286 -16.81 -4.63 -17.20
CA THR A 286 -17.47 -3.93 -16.11
C THR A 286 -18.31 -4.92 -15.31
N LEU A 287 -17.98 -5.11 -14.04
CA LEU A 287 -18.77 -5.81 -13.05
C LEU A 287 -19.72 -4.81 -12.38
N ILE A 288 -21.00 -5.11 -12.38
CA ILE A 288 -22.04 -4.29 -11.73
C ILE A 288 -22.74 -5.18 -10.71
N ILE A 289 -22.69 -4.79 -9.45
CA ILE A 289 -23.40 -5.43 -8.35
C ILE A 289 -24.47 -4.45 -7.90
N ARG A 290 -25.74 -4.83 -7.98
CA ARG A 290 -26.86 -3.93 -7.71
C ARG A 290 -27.83 -4.53 -6.71
N THR A 291 -28.04 -3.85 -5.60
CA THR A 291 -29.16 -4.05 -4.69
C THR A 291 -30.26 -3.02 -5.00
N LYS A 292 -31.36 -3.05 -4.25
CA LYS A 292 -32.42 -2.05 -4.37
C LYS A 292 -31.95 -0.61 -4.08
N ALA A 293 -30.98 -0.43 -3.20
CA ALA A 293 -30.58 0.86 -2.66
C ALA A 293 -29.11 1.25 -2.97
N GLU A 294 -28.32 0.32 -3.52
CA GLU A 294 -26.88 0.53 -3.79
C GLU A 294 -26.47 -0.13 -5.10
N THR A 295 -25.51 0.49 -5.78
CA THR A 295 -24.83 -0.08 -6.95
C THR A 295 -23.32 0.08 -6.77
N ILE A 296 -22.60 -1.04 -6.90
CA ILE A 296 -21.14 -1.09 -6.98
C ILE A 296 -20.79 -1.31 -8.44
N VAL A 297 -19.89 -0.50 -8.98
CA VAL A 297 -19.32 -0.66 -10.33
C VAL A 297 -17.83 -0.86 -10.19
N ASP A 298 -17.35 -2.00 -10.63
CA ASP A 298 -15.92 -2.32 -10.64
C ASP A 298 -15.47 -2.79 -12.03
N HIS A 299 -14.17 -2.84 -12.25
CA HIS A 299 -13.58 -3.25 -13.51
C HIS A 299 -12.71 -4.49 -13.30
N ILE A 300 -13.03 -5.56 -14.00
CA ILE A 300 -12.34 -6.83 -13.90
C ILE A 300 -11.58 -7.14 -15.19
N GLY A 301 -10.35 -7.63 -15.05
CA GLY A 301 -9.53 -8.08 -16.18
C GLY A 301 -9.32 -9.59 -16.13
N LEU A 302 -9.63 -10.26 -17.22
CA LEU A 302 -9.45 -11.71 -17.32
C LEU A 302 -8.00 -12.01 -17.69
N ARG A 303 -7.28 -12.65 -16.79
CA ARG A 303 -5.85 -12.95 -16.97
C ARG A 303 -5.43 -14.12 -16.09
N GLN A 304 -4.31 -14.73 -16.45
CA GLN A 304 -3.65 -15.77 -15.65
C GLN A 304 -2.16 -15.55 -15.61
N ILE A 305 -1.54 -15.75 -14.44
CA ILE A 305 -0.09 -15.78 -14.28
C ILE A 305 0.33 -17.06 -13.58
N GLU A 306 1.39 -17.68 -14.04
CA GLU A 306 1.87 -18.94 -13.49
C GLU A 306 3.39 -19.10 -13.67
N VAL A 307 3.99 -19.94 -12.83
CA VAL A 307 5.34 -20.48 -13.06
C VAL A 307 5.21 -21.87 -13.65
N ARG A 308 5.72 -22.04 -14.86
CA ARG A 308 5.79 -23.33 -15.55
C ARG A 308 7.18 -23.49 -16.18
N ASP A 309 7.75 -24.70 -16.09
CA ASP A 309 9.08 -25.00 -16.62
C ASP A 309 10.16 -23.98 -16.19
N LYS A 310 10.09 -23.53 -14.93
CA LYS A 310 11.01 -22.54 -14.34
C LYS A 310 10.97 -21.16 -15.00
N CYS A 311 9.89 -20.83 -15.70
CA CYS A 311 9.66 -19.55 -16.37
C CYS A 311 8.30 -18.98 -15.94
N VAL A 312 8.18 -17.65 -15.97
CA VAL A 312 6.91 -16.95 -15.73
C VAL A 312 6.13 -16.86 -17.03
N TYR A 313 4.87 -17.27 -16.98
CA TYR A 313 3.91 -17.16 -18.07
C TYR A 313 2.76 -16.25 -17.66
N PHE A 314 2.36 -15.40 -18.59
CA PHE A 314 1.20 -14.56 -18.46
C PHE A 314 0.28 -14.79 -19.66
N ASN A 315 -0.97 -15.19 -19.40
CA ASN A 315 -1.92 -15.60 -20.44
C ASN A 315 -1.33 -16.65 -21.40
N GLY A 316 -0.57 -17.61 -20.86
CA GLY A 316 0.07 -18.68 -21.62
C GLY A 316 1.32 -18.28 -22.41
N GLN A 317 1.75 -17.03 -22.35
CA GLN A 317 2.95 -16.53 -23.01
C GLN A 317 4.06 -16.23 -22.00
N LYS A 318 5.31 -16.58 -22.33
CA LYS A 318 6.46 -16.17 -21.51
C LYS A 318 6.58 -14.64 -21.50
N ILE A 319 6.81 -14.06 -20.34
CA ILE A 319 6.94 -12.62 -20.20
C ILE A 319 8.28 -12.19 -19.62
N LYS A 320 8.58 -10.90 -19.78
CA LYS A 320 9.67 -10.19 -19.12
C LYS A 320 9.12 -8.93 -18.46
N PHE A 321 9.37 -8.79 -17.16
CA PHE A 321 9.12 -7.54 -16.45
C PHE A 321 10.17 -6.51 -16.85
N ARG A 322 9.76 -5.43 -17.45
CA ARG A 322 10.52 -4.20 -17.66
C ARG A 322 9.99 -3.22 -16.65
N GLY A 323 10.44 -3.40 -15.41
CA GLY A 323 9.86 -2.77 -14.23
C GLY A 323 10.69 -1.64 -13.68
N VAL A 324 10.05 -0.88 -12.80
CA VAL A 324 10.66 0.16 -11.98
C VAL A 324 10.07 0.11 -10.57
N ASN A 325 10.89 0.36 -9.57
CA ASN A 325 10.44 0.61 -8.20
C ASN A 325 9.88 2.02 -8.12
N ARG A 326 8.77 2.22 -7.41
CA ARG A 326 8.15 3.52 -7.26
C ARG A 326 7.74 3.76 -5.81
N HIS A 327 8.33 4.77 -5.22
CA HIS A 327 7.84 5.40 -4.01
C HIS A 327 6.78 6.47 -4.32
N ASP A 328 5.87 6.70 -3.37
CA ASP A 328 5.07 7.92 -3.35
C ASP A 328 5.98 9.07 -2.91
N SER A 329 6.37 9.95 -3.84
CA SER A 329 7.26 11.09 -3.56
C SER A 329 6.95 12.29 -4.46
N ASP A 330 6.81 13.45 -3.85
CA ASP A 330 6.64 14.75 -4.51
C ASP A 330 7.35 15.82 -3.68
N PRO A 331 8.07 16.76 -4.31
CA PRO A 331 8.89 17.71 -3.56
C PRO A 331 8.08 18.79 -2.81
N ILE A 332 6.80 18.91 -3.05
CA ILE A 332 5.90 19.89 -2.42
C ILE A 332 4.94 19.21 -1.45
N THR A 333 4.38 18.08 -1.83
CA THR A 333 3.35 17.37 -1.06
C THR A 333 3.88 16.15 -0.30
N GLY A 334 5.19 15.85 -0.44
CA GLY A 334 5.82 14.69 0.20
C GLY A 334 5.29 13.38 -0.36
N PHE A 335 4.71 12.55 0.49
CA PHE A 335 4.10 11.28 0.07
C PHE A 335 2.56 11.36 -0.09
N THR A 336 2.00 12.58 -0.08
CA THR A 336 0.61 12.83 -0.49
C THR A 336 0.54 12.97 -1.99
N ILE A 337 0.06 11.95 -2.67
CA ILE A 337 0.10 11.86 -4.13
C ILE A 337 -1.33 11.88 -4.71
N SER A 338 -1.59 12.83 -5.59
CA SER A 338 -2.87 13.00 -6.27
C SER A 338 -3.04 12.03 -7.44
N VAL A 339 -4.28 11.84 -7.88
CA VAL A 339 -4.63 11.12 -9.11
C VAL A 339 -3.88 11.67 -10.33
N GLU A 340 -3.70 12.99 -10.39
CA GLU A 340 -3.01 13.66 -11.52
C GLU A 340 -1.51 13.33 -11.57
N GLN A 341 -0.82 13.33 -10.41
CA GLN A 341 0.59 12.96 -10.31
C GLN A 341 0.78 11.48 -10.67
N ILE A 342 -0.08 10.59 -10.18
CA ILE A 342 -0.04 9.17 -10.59
C ILE A 342 -0.24 9.02 -12.10
N ARG A 343 -1.19 9.74 -12.68
CA ARG A 343 -1.41 9.70 -14.14
C ARG A 343 -0.19 10.16 -14.90
N GLN A 344 0.49 11.22 -14.46
CA GLN A 344 1.73 11.71 -15.07
C GLN A 344 2.82 10.63 -15.04
N ASP A 345 3.06 10.01 -13.89
CA ASP A 345 4.03 8.93 -13.73
C ASP A 345 3.73 7.76 -14.68
N LEU A 346 2.50 7.24 -14.65
CA LEU A 346 2.09 6.11 -15.47
C LEU A 346 2.22 6.40 -16.97
N MET A 347 1.85 7.60 -17.40
CA MET A 347 1.97 8.01 -18.81
C MET A 347 3.44 8.12 -19.24
N LEU A 348 4.29 8.69 -18.38
CA LEU A 348 5.72 8.81 -18.65
C LEU A 348 6.39 7.43 -18.69
N MET A 349 6.09 6.55 -17.74
CA MET A 349 6.56 5.16 -17.73
C MET A 349 6.15 4.43 -19.02
N LYS A 350 4.89 4.59 -19.47
CA LYS A 350 4.40 3.98 -20.73
C LYS A 350 5.18 4.47 -21.95
N GLN A 351 5.46 5.77 -22.03
CA GLN A 351 6.24 6.37 -23.13
C GLN A 351 7.66 5.80 -23.19
N HIS A 352 8.20 5.35 -22.07
CA HIS A 352 9.53 4.74 -21.95
C HIS A 352 9.52 3.20 -21.92
N ASN A 353 8.39 2.57 -22.30
CA ASN A 353 8.24 1.11 -22.44
C ASN A 353 8.37 0.31 -21.13
N PHE A 354 8.13 0.90 -19.99
CA PHE A 354 7.91 0.14 -18.77
C PHE A 354 6.56 -0.59 -18.86
N ASN A 355 6.51 -1.83 -18.38
CA ASN A 355 5.30 -2.64 -18.33
C ASN A 355 4.96 -3.13 -16.92
N ALA A 356 5.81 -2.83 -15.95
CA ALA A 356 5.63 -3.30 -14.57
C ALA A 356 6.10 -2.25 -13.54
N ILE A 357 5.48 -2.26 -12.37
CA ILE A 357 5.81 -1.41 -11.23
C ILE A 357 5.85 -2.28 -9.97
N ARG A 358 6.84 -2.05 -9.10
CA ARG A 358 6.82 -2.54 -7.73
C ARG A 358 6.46 -1.37 -6.82
N SER A 359 5.42 -1.55 -6.01
CA SER A 359 5.01 -0.56 -5.01
C SER A 359 5.98 -0.59 -3.83
N SER A 360 7.17 -0.07 -4.03
CA SER A 360 8.22 -0.06 -3.01
C SER A 360 7.97 1.02 -1.95
N HIS A 361 7.95 0.72 -0.66
CA HIS A 361 7.90 -0.63 -0.06
C HIS A 361 6.65 -0.68 0.82
N TYR A 362 5.49 -0.40 0.22
CA TYR A 362 4.19 -0.32 0.88
C TYR A 362 3.05 -0.30 -0.14
N PRO A 363 1.83 -0.66 0.26
CA PRO A 363 0.66 -0.52 -0.60
C PRO A 363 0.39 0.96 -0.94
N ASN A 364 0.20 1.24 -2.23
CA ASN A 364 -0.17 2.58 -2.69
C ASN A 364 -1.65 2.89 -2.39
N ALA A 365 -2.08 4.12 -2.67
CA ALA A 365 -3.50 4.49 -2.57
C ALA A 365 -4.35 3.56 -3.46
N PRO A 366 -5.57 3.18 -3.05
CA PRO A 366 -6.36 2.17 -3.76
C PRO A 366 -6.61 2.47 -5.24
N PHE A 367 -6.80 3.75 -5.57
CA PHE A 367 -7.02 4.18 -6.95
C PHE A 367 -5.78 4.02 -7.85
N PHE A 368 -4.57 3.95 -7.29
CA PHE A 368 -3.35 3.66 -8.05
C PHE A 368 -3.46 2.32 -8.79
N TYR A 369 -3.92 1.29 -8.11
CA TYR A 369 -4.07 -0.04 -8.73
C TYR A 369 -5.17 -0.06 -9.78
N GLN A 370 -6.29 0.65 -9.55
CA GLN A 370 -7.33 0.80 -10.56
C GLN A 370 -6.83 1.56 -11.80
N MET A 371 -5.94 2.54 -11.61
CA MET A 371 -5.27 3.22 -12.73
C MET A 371 -4.29 2.28 -13.43
N CYS A 372 -3.54 1.44 -12.70
CA CYS A 372 -2.70 0.41 -13.31
C CYS A 372 -3.52 -0.61 -14.12
N ASP A 373 -4.71 -0.99 -13.64
CA ASP A 373 -5.67 -1.82 -14.40
C ASP A 373 -6.04 -1.16 -15.73
N LYS A 374 -6.35 0.12 -15.68
CA LYS A 374 -6.81 0.93 -16.83
C LYS A 374 -5.70 1.24 -17.83
N TYR A 375 -4.51 1.59 -17.35
CA TYR A 375 -3.36 1.98 -18.18
C TYR A 375 -2.47 0.82 -18.58
N GLY A 376 -2.66 -0.36 -18.01
CA GLY A 376 -1.99 -1.60 -18.41
C GLY A 376 -0.58 -1.74 -17.84
N PHE A 377 -0.45 -1.77 -16.52
CA PHE A 377 0.79 -2.13 -15.83
C PHE A 377 0.61 -3.40 -15.02
N MET A 378 1.57 -4.30 -15.07
CA MET A 378 1.68 -5.37 -14.07
C MET A 378 2.26 -4.79 -12.80
N VAL A 379 1.70 -5.18 -11.65
CA VAL A 379 2.13 -4.65 -10.35
C VAL A 379 2.60 -5.79 -9.46
N ILE A 380 3.74 -5.59 -8.80
CA ILE A 380 4.09 -6.27 -7.55
C ILE A 380 3.57 -5.38 -6.43
N ASP A 381 2.54 -5.82 -5.74
CA ASP A 381 2.03 -5.13 -4.56
C ASP A 381 2.77 -5.63 -3.34
N GLU A 382 3.33 -4.70 -2.56
CA GLU A 382 4.23 -5.01 -1.46
C GLU A 382 3.64 -4.59 -0.13
N ALA A 383 3.69 -5.50 0.84
CA ALA A 383 3.22 -5.23 2.20
C ALA A 383 4.06 -4.14 2.87
N ASP A 384 3.43 -3.35 3.71
CA ASP A 384 4.05 -2.26 4.47
C ASP A 384 4.97 -2.82 5.57
N ILE A 385 6.05 -3.47 5.14
CA ILE A 385 7.01 -4.16 6.01
C ILE A 385 8.43 -3.90 5.53
N GLU A 386 9.18 -3.16 6.34
CA GLU A 386 10.63 -3.09 6.28
C GLU A 386 11.23 -3.00 7.68
N ALA A 387 12.14 -3.91 8.01
CA ALA A 387 12.85 -3.96 9.29
C ALA A 387 14.35 -4.14 9.04
N HIS A 388 14.96 -3.16 8.36
CA HIS A 388 16.36 -3.20 7.95
C HIS A 388 17.31 -2.82 9.10
N GLY A 389 16.90 -1.88 9.96
CA GLY A 389 17.74 -1.34 11.02
C GLY A 389 18.40 -2.35 11.97
N PRO A 390 17.78 -3.49 12.32
CA PRO A 390 18.42 -4.50 13.17
C PRO A 390 19.73 -5.03 12.63
N VAL A 391 19.97 -5.02 11.31
CA VAL A 391 21.26 -5.45 10.74
C VAL A 391 22.44 -4.59 11.25
N MET A 392 22.19 -3.35 11.63
CA MET A 392 23.19 -2.40 12.10
C MET A 392 23.60 -2.63 13.55
N LEU A 393 22.77 -3.28 14.38
CA LEU A 393 23.01 -3.45 15.81
C LEU A 393 24.30 -4.21 16.10
N TYR A 394 24.62 -5.22 15.29
CA TYR A 394 25.74 -6.10 15.51
C TYR A 394 26.87 -5.95 14.49
N ARG A 395 26.72 -5.06 13.50
CA ARG A 395 27.62 -4.90 12.35
C ARG A 395 29.02 -4.39 12.68
N LYS A 396 29.27 -3.93 13.93
CA LYS A 396 30.61 -3.53 14.37
C LYS A 396 31.66 -4.66 14.25
N VAL A 397 31.22 -5.92 14.30
CA VAL A 397 32.05 -7.09 14.03
C VAL A 397 31.44 -7.83 12.84
N ASP A 398 32.13 -7.79 11.71
CA ASP A 398 31.65 -8.28 10.43
C ASP A 398 31.80 -9.81 10.32
N THR A 399 30.78 -10.53 10.75
CA THR A 399 30.66 -12.00 10.65
C THR A 399 29.30 -12.35 10.03
N ASP A 400 29.19 -13.54 9.43
CA ASP A 400 27.89 -14.03 8.91
C ASP A 400 26.85 -14.15 10.02
N GLU A 401 27.26 -14.54 11.25
CA GLU A 401 26.37 -14.55 12.41
C GLU A 401 25.79 -13.17 12.67
N ASN A 402 26.60 -12.12 12.69
CA ASN A 402 26.15 -10.76 12.96
C ASN A 402 25.33 -10.17 11.80
N ARG A 403 25.61 -10.57 10.55
CA ARG A 403 24.88 -10.09 9.38
C ARG A 403 23.52 -10.75 9.20
N PHE A 404 23.42 -12.05 9.51
CA PHE A 404 22.25 -12.86 9.16
C PHE A 404 21.55 -13.41 10.39
N ASP A 405 22.24 -14.18 11.25
CA ASP A 405 21.60 -14.86 12.37
C ASP A 405 21.00 -13.85 13.36
N ARG A 406 21.77 -12.79 13.71
CA ARG A 406 21.34 -11.77 14.65
C ARG A 406 20.23 -10.88 14.10
N TRP A 407 20.29 -10.53 12.81
CA TRP A 407 19.22 -9.80 12.16
C TRP A 407 17.90 -10.58 12.16
N ASN A 408 18.01 -11.83 11.77
CA ASN A 408 16.88 -12.75 11.69
C ASN A 408 16.15 -12.92 13.03
N GLU A 409 16.89 -13.00 14.14
CA GLU A 409 16.36 -13.22 15.49
C GLU A 409 15.54 -12.03 16.04
N GLN A 410 15.65 -10.83 15.49
CA GLN A 410 15.10 -9.63 16.12
C GLN A 410 13.59 -9.46 15.86
N ILE A 411 13.13 -9.69 14.62
CA ILE A 411 11.75 -9.45 14.21
C ILE A 411 11.22 -10.62 13.37
N ALA A 412 11.94 -10.99 12.31
CA ALA A 412 11.48 -11.97 11.33
C ALA A 412 11.19 -13.35 11.92
N ASP A 413 12.00 -13.78 12.87
CA ASP A 413 11.96 -15.11 13.50
C ASP A 413 11.58 -15.05 14.99
N ASP A 414 11.09 -13.91 15.47
CA ASP A 414 10.55 -13.74 16.81
C ASP A 414 9.02 -13.80 16.75
N PRO A 415 8.37 -14.83 17.33
CA PRO A 415 6.92 -15.00 17.29
C PRO A 415 6.11 -13.83 17.88
N MET A 416 6.71 -12.94 18.67
CA MET A 416 6.02 -11.75 19.17
C MET A 416 5.54 -10.83 18.06
N TRP A 417 6.18 -10.88 16.88
CA TRP A 417 5.85 -10.06 15.70
C TRP A 417 4.92 -10.74 14.70
N GLU A 418 4.49 -11.99 14.96
CA GLU A 418 3.66 -12.75 14.01
C GLU A 418 2.39 -11.99 13.65
N THR A 419 1.65 -11.51 14.67
CA THR A 419 0.41 -10.77 14.46
C THR A 419 0.64 -9.53 13.59
N SER A 420 1.65 -8.71 13.90
CA SER A 420 1.95 -7.48 13.17
C SER A 420 2.35 -7.73 11.71
N ILE A 421 3.15 -8.77 11.44
CA ILE A 421 3.59 -9.10 10.08
C ILE A 421 2.45 -9.71 9.26
N VAL A 422 1.70 -10.65 9.84
CA VAL A 422 0.59 -11.32 9.13
C VAL A 422 -0.54 -10.33 8.84
N ASP A 423 -0.87 -9.45 9.79
CA ASP A 423 -1.91 -8.42 9.62
C ASP A 423 -1.61 -7.51 8.42
N ARG A 424 -0.40 -6.98 8.31
CA ARG A 424 0.02 -6.09 7.21
C ARG A 424 -0.15 -6.76 5.83
N VAL A 425 0.20 -8.03 5.73
CA VAL A 425 0.00 -8.81 4.50
C VAL A 425 -1.48 -9.05 4.22
N GLN A 426 -2.26 -9.36 5.26
CA GLN A 426 -3.70 -9.60 5.14
C GLN A 426 -4.46 -8.34 4.71
N LEU A 427 -4.14 -7.19 5.31
CA LEU A 427 -4.74 -5.90 4.95
C LEU A 427 -4.51 -5.59 3.47
N MET A 428 -3.26 -5.70 2.98
CA MET A 428 -2.91 -5.49 1.58
C MET A 428 -3.69 -6.42 0.65
N VAL A 429 -3.58 -7.73 0.86
CA VAL A 429 -4.18 -8.72 -0.03
C VAL A 429 -5.72 -8.61 -0.05
N GLN A 430 -6.34 -8.39 1.09
CA GLN A 430 -7.81 -8.28 1.17
C GLN A 430 -8.32 -7.01 0.50
N ARG A 431 -7.62 -5.87 0.63
CA ARG A 431 -8.02 -4.61 0.00
C ARG A 431 -7.90 -4.70 -1.53
N ASP A 432 -6.82 -5.29 -2.03
CA ASP A 432 -6.42 -5.17 -3.44
C ASP A 432 -6.68 -6.44 -4.27
N LYS A 433 -7.25 -7.50 -3.67
CA LYS A 433 -7.50 -8.82 -4.28
C LYS A 433 -8.21 -8.82 -5.63
N ASN A 434 -9.01 -7.78 -5.94
CA ASN A 434 -9.79 -7.70 -7.17
C ASN A 434 -9.06 -6.98 -8.32
N ARG A 435 -7.81 -6.54 -8.13
CA ARG A 435 -7.07 -5.77 -9.14
C ARG A 435 -6.37 -6.70 -10.14
N PRO A 436 -6.75 -6.69 -11.43
CA PRO A 436 -6.10 -7.53 -12.44
C PRO A 436 -4.64 -7.14 -12.71
N SER A 437 -4.26 -5.89 -12.49
CA SER A 437 -2.88 -5.41 -12.62
C SER A 437 -1.93 -6.08 -11.62
N ILE A 438 -2.39 -6.42 -10.42
CA ILE A 438 -1.57 -7.10 -9.43
C ILE A 438 -1.36 -8.55 -9.86
N VAL A 439 -0.13 -8.88 -10.18
CA VAL A 439 0.29 -10.20 -10.65
C VAL A 439 1.11 -10.96 -9.60
N MET A 440 1.56 -10.26 -8.57
CA MET A 440 2.44 -10.80 -7.55
C MET A 440 2.24 -10.09 -6.22
N TRP A 441 2.18 -10.86 -5.14
CA TRP A 441 2.22 -10.38 -3.78
C TRP A 441 3.65 -10.45 -3.24
N SER A 442 4.13 -9.37 -2.67
CA SER A 442 5.42 -9.28 -1.99
C SER A 442 5.22 -9.14 -0.48
N MET A 443 5.94 -9.93 0.30
CA MET A 443 5.78 -9.97 1.76
C MET A 443 6.44 -8.77 2.47
N GLY A 444 7.12 -7.90 1.73
CA GLY A 444 7.82 -6.75 2.25
C GLY A 444 9.25 -6.65 1.71
N ASN A 445 10.03 -5.73 2.29
CA ASN A 445 11.40 -5.42 1.93
C ASN A 445 12.34 -5.70 3.11
N GLU A 446 13.58 -5.99 2.85
CA GLU A 446 14.78 -6.02 3.71
C GLU A 446 14.56 -6.29 5.21
N SER A 447 13.86 -7.38 5.54
CA SER A 447 13.47 -7.71 6.93
C SER A 447 13.93 -9.08 7.42
N ALA A 448 14.92 -9.70 6.75
CA ALA A 448 15.36 -11.07 6.98
C ALA A 448 14.22 -12.09 6.76
N TYR A 449 14.35 -13.34 7.22
CA TYR A 449 13.35 -14.39 6.97
C TYR A 449 13.17 -15.28 8.19
N GLY A 450 11.94 -15.51 8.61
CA GLY A 450 11.62 -16.31 9.77
C GLY A 450 10.21 -16.83 9.79
N CYS A 451 9.81 -17.39 10.92
CA CYS A 451 8.50 -18.03 11.11
C CYS A 451 7.33 -17.10 10.77
N ASN A 452 7.46 -15.80 11.02
CA ASN A 452 6.39 -14.83 10.78
C ASN A 452 6.10 -14.67 9.28
N PHE A 453 7.15 -14.61 8.45
CA PHE A 453 7.00 -14.56 6.98
C PHE A 453 6.55 -15.91 6.40
N GLU A 454 6.92 -17.04 7.01
CA GLU A 454 6.40 -18.36 6.62
C GLU A 454 4.88 -18.43 6.81
N GLN A 455 4.36 -17.89 7.92
CA GLN A 455 2.91 -17.81 8.18
C GLN A 455 2.21 -16.88 7.20
N ALA A 456 2.74 -15.68 6.97
CA ALA A 456 2.18 -14.73 6.01
C ALA A 456 2.10 -15.32 4.59
N LEU A 457 3.17 -15.96 4.12
CA LEU A 457 3.22 -16.65 2.83
C LEU A 457 2.21 -17.80 2.74
N ALA A 458 2.11 -18.63 3.79
CA ALA A 458 1.18 -19.75 3.82
C ALA A 458 -0.26 -19.25 3.74
N TRP A 459 -0.61 -18.20 4.49
CA TRP A 459 -1.93 -17.59 4.44
C TRP A 459 -2.22 -17.02 3.04
N THR A 460 -1.29 -16.26 2.46
CA THR A 460 -1.45 -15.64 1.13
C THR A 460 -1.72 -16.68 0.05
N LYS A 461 -0.98 -17.80 0.05
CA LYS A 461 -1.16 -18.88 -0.94
C LYS A 461 -2.50 -19.61 -0.81
N VAL A 462 -3.05 -19.71 0.40
CA VAL A 462 -4.37 -20.29 0.64
C VAL A 462 -5.47 -19.31 0.22
N PHE A 463 -5.30 -18.04 0.55
CA PHE A 463 -6.31 -17.01 0.28
C PHE A 463 -6.38 -16.64 -1.21
N ASP A 464 -5.23 -16.43 -1.86
CA ASP A 464 -5.14 -16.08 -3.28
C ASP A 464 -4.08 -16.91 -4.02
N PRO A 465 -4.42 -18.12 -4.48
CA PRO A 465 -3.52 -18.94 -5.29
C PRO A 465 -3.36 -18.43 -6.73
N SER A 466 -4.13 -17.44 -7.18
CA SER A 466 -4.16 -16.95 -8.56
C SER A 466 -2.99 -16.01 -8.91
N ARG A 467 -2.22 -15.57 -7.90
CA ARG A 467 -1.06 -14.68 -8.04
C ARG A 467 0.22 -15.33 -7.57
N LEU A 468 1.33 -14.86 -8.09
CA LEU A 468 2.65 -15.27 -7.64
C LEU A 468 2.97 -14.63 -6.29
N THR A 469 3.89 -15.23 -5.55
CA THR A 469 4.43 -14.69 -4.31
C THR A 469 5.94 -14.58 -4.41
N GLN A 470 6.47 -13.52 -3.86
CA GLN A 470 7.90 -13.29 -3.75
C GLN A 470 8.28 -12.70 -2.39
N TYR A 471 9.51 -12.90 -1.99
CA TYR A 471 10.15 -12.21 -0.87
C TYR A 471 11.67 -12.34 -1.01
N GLU A 472 12.35 -11.22 -1.31
CA GLU A 472 13.78 -11.23 -1.61
C GLU A 472 14.62 -11.56 -0.37
N SER A 473 14.20 -11.09 0.81
CA SER A 473 14.91 -11.29 2.06
C SER A 473 14.89 -12.74 2.58
N ALA A 474 14.16 -13.64 1.91
CA ALA A 474 14.19 -15.07 2.22
C ALA A 474 15.60 -15.71 2.11
N ARG A 475 16.58 -15.00 1.54
CA ARG A 475 18.00 -15.38 1.54
C ARG A 475 18.71 -15.11 2.88
N TYR A 476 18.23 -14.15 3.67
CA TYR A 476 18.81 -13.75 4.95
C TYR A 476 18.14 -14.51 6.08
N ARG A 477 18.77 -15.59 6.51
CA ARG A 477 18.22 -16.57 7.42
C ARG A 477 19.27 -17.09 8.38
N LYS A 478 18.81 -17.53 9.55
CA LYS A 478 19.68 -18.09 10.59
C LYS A 478 20.30 -19.41 10.15
N SER A 479 21.60 -19.57 10.39
CA SER A 479 22.31 -20.80 10.11
C SER A 479 21.84 -21.95 11.02
N GLY A 480 21.76 -23.15 10.44
CA GLY A 480 21.37 -24.36 11.19
C GLY A 480 19.85 -24.50 11.45
N LYS A 481 19.01 -23.57 11.02
CA LYS A 481 17.55 -23.70 11.02
C LYS A 481 17.04 -24.05 9.62
N THR A 482 16.01 -24.88 9.57
CA THR A 482 15.30 -25.21 8.31
C THR A 482 14.10 -24.30 8.17
N TYR A 483 13.90 -23.76 6.97
CA TYR A 483 12.82 -22.84 6.63
C TYR A 483 12.00 -23.39 5.47
N GLU A 484 10.72 -23.00 5.42
CA GLU A 484 9.80 -23.33 4.32
C GLU A 484 9.91 -22.30 3.18
N TYR A 485 10.14 -22.77 1.95
CA TYR A 485 10.24 -21.93 0.75
C TYR A 485 9.23 -22.31 -0.34
N GLY A 486 8.39 -23.31 -0.11
CA GLY A 486 7.42 -23.79 -1.08
C GLY A 486 6.45 -22.71 -1.52
N ASN A 487 6.10 -21.84 -0.59
CA ASN A 487 5.16 -20.74 -0.82
C ASN A 487 5.78 -19.48 -1.47
N ILE A 488 7.05 -19.50 -1.86
CA ILE A 488 7.70 -18.44 -2.64
C ILE A 488 7.88 -18.96 -4.07
N ASP A 489 7.28 -18.30 -5.07
CA ASP A 489 7.31 -18.79 -6.45
C ASP A 489 8.59 -18.42 -7.19
N LEU A 490 9.27 -17.35 -6.82
CA LEU A 490 10.43 -16.81 -7.51
C LEU A 490 11.67 -16.78 -6.62
N TYR A 491 12.83 -16.82 -7.25
CA TYR A 491 14.10 -16.48 -6.61
C TYR A 491 14.42 -15.02 -6.87
N SER A 492 14.16 -14.19 -5.89
CA SER A 492 14.32 -12.75 -5.98
C SER A 492 15.66 -12.29 -5.43
N ARG A 493 16.25 -11.28 -6.05
CA ARG A 493 17.54 -10.69 -5.63
C ARG A 493 17.54 -9.18 -5.85
N MET A 494 18.31 -8.50 -4.98
CA MET A 494 18.74 -7.12 -5.15
C MET A 494 20.20 -7.08 -5.54
N TYR A 495 20.53 -6.26 -6.51
CA TYR A 495 21.89 -5.91 -6.94
C TYR A 495 22.89 -7.08 -7.09
N PRO A 496 22.49 -8.26 -7.61
CA PRO A 496 23.47 -9.31 -7.84
C PRO A 496 24.40 -8.90 -8.98
N SER A 497 25.67 -9.29 -8.89
CA SER A 497 26.59 -9.15 -10.01
C SER A 497 26.13 -10.02 -11.20
N LEU A 498 26.57 -9.64 -12.41
CA LEU A 498 26.27 -10.42 -13.62
C LEU A 498 26.78 -11.87 -13.52
N ASP A 499 27.87 -12.10 -12.79
CA ASP A 499 28.43 -13.43 -12.59
C ASP A 499 27.59 -14.26 -11.62
N GLU A 500 27.08 -13.70 -10.52
CA GLU A 500 26.14 -14.39 -9.62
C GLU A 500 24.85 -14.81 -10.35
N ILE A 501 24.33 -13.96 -11.26
CA ILE A 501 23.18 -14.30 -12.10
C ILE A 501 23.53 -15.47 -13.01
N ARG A 502 24.66 -15.43 -13.71
CA ARG A 502 25.13 -16.53 -14.60
C ARG A 502 25.30 -17.83 -13.83
N GLU A 503 25.89 -17.76 -12.62
CA GLU A 503 26.03 -18.92 -11.75
C GLU A 503 24.70 -19.56 -11.37
N TYR A 504 23.72 -18.74 -10.98
CA TYR A 504 22.37 -19.24 -10.68
C TYR A 504 21.73 -19.92 -11.89
N LEU A 505 21.82 -19.29 -13.06
CA LEU A 505 21.23 -19.78 -14.30
C LEU A 505 21.89 -21.08 -14.80
N GLN A 506 23.16 -21.34 -14.42
CA GLN A 506 23.85 -22.60 -14.73
C GLN A 506 23.44 -23.74 -13.79
N LYS A 507 22.99 -23.43 -12.59
CA LYS A 507 22.53 -24.44 -11.62
C LYS A 507 21.12 -24.96 -12.01
N ASP A 508 20.81 -26.19 -11.64
CA ASP A 508 19.46 -26.74 -11.79
C ASP A 508 18.54 -26.24 -10.67
N SER A 509 18.33 -24.93 -10.63
CA SER A 509 17.40 -24.29 -9.70
C SER A 509 15.96 -24.47 -10.16
N SER A 510 15.01 -24.54 -9.21
CA SER A 510 13.60 -24.81 -9.49
C SER A 510 12.79 -23.55 -9.82
N LYS A 511 13.28 -22.36 -9.47
CA LYS A 511 12.52 -21.10 -9.55
C LYS A 511 13.05 -20.17 -10.63
N PRO A 512 12.18 -19.37 -11.29
CA PRO A 512 12.62 -18.28 -12.13
C PRO A 512 13.34 -17.21 -11.31
N PHE A 513 14.25 -16.47 -11.96
CA PHE A 513 15.03 -15.42 -11.32
C PHE A 513 14.39 -14.05 -11.59
N LEU A 514 14.20 -13.28 -10.51
CA LEU A 514 13.67 -11.91 -10.54
C LEU A 514 14.68 -10.96 -9.91
N LEU A 515 14.95 -9.82 -10.58
CA LEU A 515 15.66 -8.69 -10.00
C LEU A 515 14.60 -7.74 -9.42
N VAL A 516 14.36 -7.79 -8.12
CA VAL A 516 13.40 -6.85 -7.50
C VAL A 516 13.98 -5.45 -7.41
N GLU A 517 15.33 -5.35 -7.35
CA GLU A 517 16.08 -4.10 -7.48
C GLU A 517 17.37 -4.33 -8.24
N TYR A 518 17.68 -3.44 -9.18
CA TYR A 518 18.95 -3.42 -9.90
C TYR A 518 19.21 -2.03 -10.50
N CYS A 519 20.44 -1.80 -10.91
CA CYS A 519 20.86 -0.55 -11.57
C CYS A 519 20.48 0.70 -10.76
N HIS A 520 20.87 0.72 -9.48
CA HIS A 520 20.65 1.86 -8.58
C HIS A 520 21.07 3.17 -9.25
N SER A 521 20.13 4.11 -9.41
CA SER A 521 20.32 5.29 -10.27
C SER A 521 21.07 6.43 -9.61
N MET A 522 21.70 6.20 -8.46
CA MET A 522 22.45 7.22 -7.74
C MET A 522 23.65 7.72 -8.52
N GLY A 523 23.91 9.02 -8.49
CA GLY A 523 25.05 9.66 -9.12
C GLY A 523 24.88 9.90 -10.61
N ASN A 524 25.70 9.27 -11.45
CA ASN A 524 25.70 9.47 -12.91
C ASN A 524 24.63 8.63 -13.65
N GLY A 525 23.63 8.17 -12.95
CA GLY A 525 22.56 7.32 -13.49
C GLY A 525 22.89 5.82 -13.46
N PRO A 526 21.94 4.98 -13.88
CA PRO A 526 22.07 3.54 -13.75
C PRO A 526 23.17 3.00 -14.69
N GLY A 527 24.27 2.54 -14.10
CA GLY A 527 25.31 1.80 -14.83
C GLY A 527 24.88 0.38 -15.15
N ASP A 528 25.54 -0.22 -16.15
CA ASP A 528 25.39 -1.63 -16.53
C ASP A 528 23.97 -2.07 -16.96
N PHE A 529 23.04 -1.14 -17.18
CA PHE A 529 21.65 -1.40 -17.50
C PHE A 529 21.50 -2.31 -18.73
N GLU A 530 22.24 -2.02 -19.80
CA GLU A 530 22.24 -2.82 -21.03
C GLU A 530 22.79 -4.24 -20.77
N ASP A 531 23.82 -4.39 -19.96
CA ASP A 531 24.43 -5.69 -19.68
C ASP A 531 23.46 -6.61 -18.90
N TYR A 532 22.73 -6.06 -17.93
CA TYR A 532 21.65 -6.80 -17.24
C TYR A 532 20.53 -7.15 -18.21
N PHE A 533 20.12 -6.21 -19.06
CA PHE A 533 19.01 -6.41 -19.96
C PHE A 533 19.31 -7.47 -21.02
N GLN A 534 20.56 -7.55 -21.50
CA GLN A 534 21.01 -8.63 -22.39
C GLN A 534 20.88 -10.01 -21.74
N ILE A 535 21.19 -10.17 -20.45
CA ILE A 535 20.99 -11.42 -19.71
C ILE A 535 19.50 -11.72 -19.56
N ILE A 536 18.70 -10.73 -19.18
CA ILE A 536 17.24 -10.88 -19.06
C ILE A 536 16.63 -11.39 -20.36
N GLN A 537 17.02 -10.83 -21.50
CA GLN A 537 16.51 -11.25 -22.80
C GLN A 537 17.01 -12.63 -23.23
N LYS A 538 18.26 -12.94 -22.91
CA LYS A 538 18.90 -14.19 -23.35
C LYS A 538 18.35 -15.44 -22.67
N PHE A 539 17.97 -15.34 -21.40
CA PHE A 539 17.59 -16.49 -20.59
C PHE A 539 16.11 -16.44 -20.20
N ASP A 540 15.33 -17.42 -20.63
CA ASP A 540 13.89 -17.50 -20.34
C ASP A 540 13.59 -17.53 -18.83
N ARG A 541 14.47 -18.13 -18.03
CA ARG A 541 14.36 -18.21 -16.57
C ARG A 541 14.59 -16.87 -15.85
N MET A 542 15.19 -15.88 -16.51
CA MET A 542 15.22 -14.49 -16.04
C MET A 542 13.89 -13.83 -16.38
N CYS A 543 13.00 -13.67 -15.41
CA CYS A 543 11.67 -13.12 -15.68
C CYS A 543 11.64 -11.58 -15.78
N GLY A 544 12.76 -10.91 -15.49
CA GLY A 544 12.88 -9.46 -15.62
C GLY A 544 13.47 -8.79 -14.40
N GLY A 545 13.23 -7.49 -14.28
CA GLY A 545 13.72 -6.71 -13.15
C GLY A 545 13.05 -5.36 -13.02
N PHE A 546 13.26 -4.76 -11.84
CA PHE A 546 12.73 -3.46 -11.44
C PHE A 546 13.90 -2.55 -11.09
N VAL A 547 14.09 -1.47 -11.86
CA VAL A 547 15.17 -0.51 -11.64
C VAL A 547 14.92 0.22 -10.32
N TRP A 548 15.93 0.45 -9.55
CA TRP A 548 15.90 1.35 -8.40
C TRP A 548 16.40 2.72 -8.81
N GLU A 549 15.58 3.74 -8.83
CA GLU A 549 14.14 3.79 -8.73
C GLU A 549 13.54 4.86 -9.66
N TRP A 550 12.24 5.16 -9.53
CA TRP A 550 11.54 6.05 -10.46
C TRP A 550 11.98 7.49 -10.37
N CYS A 551 11.91 8.13 -9.20
CA CYS A 551 12.23 9.54 -9.05
C CYS A 551 13.09 9.83 -7.82
N ASP A 552 13.91 10.88 -7.89
CA ASP A 552 14.64 11.40 -6.73
C ASP A 552 13.65 11.81 -5.62
N HIS A 553 13.99 11.52 -4.36
CA HIS A 553 13.26 12.04 -3.22
C HIS A 553 13.88 13.36 -2.76
N ALA A 554 13.09 14.43 -2.75
CA ALA A 554 13.53 15.75 -2.33
C ALA A 554 12.38 16.58 -1.77
N VAL A 555 12.72 17.63 -1.01
CA VAL A 555 11.77 18.64 -0.57
C VAL A 555 12.13 19.98 -1.21
N ALA A 556 11.16 20.63 -1.84
CA ALA A 556 11.35 21.93 -2.47
C ALA A 556 11.59 23.02 -1.40
N HIS A 557 12.68 23.76 -1.54
CA HIS A 557 13.09 24.84 -0.62
C HIS A 557 13.29 26.17 -1.35
N GLY A 558 12.22 26.70 -1.91
CA GLY A 558 12.23 27.97 -2.62
C GLY A 558 12.85 27.91 -4.01
N LYS A 559 13.30 29.07 -4.51
CA LYS A 559 13.84 29.22 -5.86
C LYS A 559 15.15 30.02 -5.86
N THR A 560 16.03 29.70 -6.79
CA THR A 560 17.24 30.48 -7.10
C THR A 560 16.85 31.82 -7.73
N GLU A 561 17.82 32.76 -7.83
CA GLU A 561 17.61 34.07 -8.50
C GLU A 561 17.14 33.95 -9.96
N ASN A 562 17.51 32.88 -10.64
CA ASN A 562 17.09 32.60 -12.02
C ASN A 562 15.83 31.73 -12.12
N GLY A 563 15.10 31.52 -11.01
CA GLY A 563 13.79 30.89 -10.94
C GLY A 563 13.79 29.36 -10.93
N LYS A 564 14.96 28.68 -10.81
CA LYS A 564 15.02 27.23 -10.66
C LYS A 564 14.65 26.82 -9.23
N THR A 565 13.92 25.73 -9.08
CA THR A 565 13.62 25.13 -7.77
C THR A 565 14.91 24.70 -7.07
N ILE A 566 15.00 24.98 -5.78
CA ILE A 566 16.05 24.47 -4.90
C ILE A 566 15.47 23.25 -4.22
N TYR A 567 16.19 22.12 -4.28
CA TYR A 567 15.79 20.89 -3.62
C TYR A 567 16.70 20.62 -2.43
N TYR A 568 16.09 20.19 -1.32
CA TYR A 568 16.77 19.69 -0.14
C TYR A 568 16.64 18.18 -0.08
N TYR A 569 17.77 17.53 0.20
CA TYR A 569 17.92 16.08 0.35
C TYR A 569 18.24 15.73 1.79
N GLY A 570 18.54 14.48 2.10
CA GLY A 570 18.93 14.07 3.45
C GLY A 570 20.16 14.85 3.96
N GLY A 571 20.08 15.34 5.20
CA GLY A 571 21.08 16.18 5.85
C GLY A 571 20.94 17.68 5.58
N ASP A 572 20.17 18.09 4.57
CA ASP A 572 19.98 19.51 4.25
C ASP A 572 18.96 20.18 5.19
N HIS A 573 18.15 19.42 5.90
CA HIS A 573 17.11 19.91 6.81
C HIS A 573 17.64 20.19 8.22
N GLY A 574 18.91 19.85 8.51
CA GLY A 574 19.52 20.02 9.83
C GLY A 574 19.29 18.85 10.79
N GLU A 575 18.79 17.74 10.30
CA GLU A 575 18.62 16.51 11.06
C GLU A 575 19.99 15.90 11.44
N GLU A 576 20.11 15.42 12.70
CA GLU A 576 21.35 14.86 13.23
C GLU A 576 21.65 13.44 12.71
N ILE A 577 20.61 12.64 12.47
CA ILE A 577 20.71 11.28 11.95
C ILE A 577 20.17 11.28 10.53
N HIS A 578 21.04 11.04 9.54
CA HIS A 578 20.68 11.01 8.13
C HIS A 578 21.67 10.19 7.30
N ASP A 579 21.25 9.75 6.12
CA ASP A 579 22.08 9.06 5.13
C ASP A 579 22.40 9.93 3.90
N GLY A 580 22.29 11.26 4.06
CA GLY A 580 22.72 12.26 3.09
C GLY A 580 21.88 12.23 1.82
N ASN A 581 22.56 12.41 0.68
CA ASN A 581 21.93 12.41 -0.64
C ASN A 581 21.70 11.00 -1.22
N PHE A 582 21.62 9.96 -0.38
CA PHE A 582 21.37 8.61 -0.85
C PHE A 582 19.96 8.47 -1.49
N CYS A 583 19.02 9.35 -1.11
CA CYS A 583 17.69 9.52 -1.70
C CYS A 583 17.69 10.17 -3.11
N MET A 584 18.87 10.48 -3.68
CA MET A 584 19.00 11.02 -5.03
C MET A 584 19.37 9.89 -5.99
N ASP A 585 18.42 9.04 -6.30
CA ASP A 585 18.58 7.77 -6.99
C ASP A 585 17.48 7.48 -8.04
N GLY A 586 16.77 8.53 -8.46
CA GLY A 586 15.71 8.43 -9.45
C GLY A 586 16.20 8.41 -10.90
N LEU A 587 15.41 7.74 -11.77
CA LEU A 587 15.53 7.84 -13.23
C LEU A 587 15.05 9.20 -13.76
N VAL A 588 14.18 9.85 -12.99
CA VAL A 588 13.64 11.19 -13.29
C VAL A 588 13.84 12.12 -12.10
N TYR A 589 13.73 13.42 -12.34
CA TYR A 589 13.80 14.45 -11.31
C TYR A 589 12.58 14.43 -10.38
N PRO A 590 12.63 15.12 -9.22
CA PRO A 590 11.53 15.11 -8.25
C PRO A 590 10.22 15.73 -8.76
N ASP A 591 10.26 16.62 -9.77
CA ASP A 591 9.13 17.41 -10.30
C ASP A 591 8.70 17.02 -11.73
#